data_fa7a8bd24c7b307481ce3ccaaba70491
#
_entry.id   fa7a8bd24c7b307481ce3ccaaba70491
#
_cell.length_a   1.000
_cell.length_b   1.000
_cell.length_c   1.000
_cell.angle_alpha   90.00
_cell.angle_beta   90.00
_cell.angle_gamma   90.00
#
_symmetry.space_group_name_H-M   'P 1'
#
loop_
_entity.id
_entity.type
_entity.pdbx_description
1 polymer ?
#
loop_
_entity_poly.entity_id
_entity_poly.type
_entity_poly.pdbx_seq_one_letter_code
_entity_poly.pdbx_strand_id
1 'polypeptide(L)'
;SLQQMNELRADAERLQAQVSSGERLAQSSDDPVAASRLRALARADRLAGVDAAHAAQASEELGQGAEAIQDIANAVIRARELALWAATETLSDAERAGIAEELDQLRNGIFASANAQSNTGRAIFGGDTPDAAYVMDGAGTVTYAGTVQGGTLDIGSGMEVARGITGPNVLDLVAGGS
;
A
#
# COMPACT_ATOMS: atom_id res chain seq x y z
N SER A 1 -27.12 -2.58 -63.04
CA SER A 1 -28.44 -2.11 -62.61
C SER A 1 -28.29 -0.97 -61.64
N LEU A 2 -29.34 -0.14 -61.45
CA LEU A 2 -29.33 0.97 -60.49
C LEU A 2 -28.96 0.57 -59.07
N GLN A 3 -29.30 -0.62 -58.66
CA GLN A 3 -28.93 -1.21 -57.36
C GLN A 3 -27.42 -1.41 -57.20
N GLN A 4 -26.74 -1.93 -58.22
CA GLN A 4 -25.29 -2.12 -58.21
C GLN A 4 -24.53 -0.81 -58.18
N MET A 5 -25.03 0.26 -58.80
CA MET A 5 -24.44 1.57 -58.71
C MET A 5 -24.59 2.23 -57.34
N ASN A 6 -25.71 1.97 -56.65
CA ASN A 6 -25.92 2.46 -55.29
C ASN A 6 -25.04 1.72 -54.27
N GLU A 7 -24.85 0.41 -54.45
CA GLU A 7 -23.93 -0.39 -53.62
C GLU A 7 -22.47 0.06 -53.80
N LEU A 8 -22.03 0.28 -55.04
CA LEU A 8 -20.68 0.80 -55.33
C LEU A 8 -20.42 2.19 -54.76
N ARG A 9 -21.45 3.07 -54.80
CA ARG A 9 -21.34 4.40 -54.18
C ARG A 9 -21.22 4.29 -52.64
N ALA A 10 -22.04 3.50 -52.01
CA ALA A 10 -22.00 3.30 -50.57
C ALA A 10 -20.65 2.70 -50.12
N ASP A 11 -20.09 1.77 -50.87
CA ASP A 11 -18.77 1.19 -50.61
C ASP A 11 -17.63 2.22 -50.79
N ALA A 12 -17.73 3.05 -51.84
CA ALA A 12 -16.75 4.12 -52.08
C ALA A 12 -16.77 5.16 -50.96
N GLU A 13 -17.95 5.60 -50.51
CA GLU A 13 -18.12 6.56 -49.42
C GLU A 13 -17.58 5.97 -48.10
N ARG A 14 -17.84 4.67 -47.83
CA ARG A 14 -17.29 3.97 -46.65
C ARG A 14 -15.76 3.91 -46.67
N LEU A 15 -15.17 3.52 -47.79
CA LEU A 15 -13.71 3.49 -47.97
C LEU A 15 -13.08 4.86 -47.83
N GLN A 16 -13.73 5.89 -48.38
CA GLN A 16 -13.25 7.26 -48.23
C GLN A 16 -13.30 7.77 -46.79
N ALA A 17 -14.36 7.41 -46.03
CA ALA A 17 -14.44 7.70 -44.60
C ALA A 17 -13.38 6.96 -43.79
N GLN A 18 -13.09 5.70 -44.09
CA GLN A 18 -12.02 4.91 -43.46
C GLN A 18 -10.63 5.49 -43.74
N VAL A 19 -10.38 5.97 -44.96
CA VAL A 19 -9.10 6.63 -45.30
C VAL A 19 -8.94 7.97 -44.61
N SER A 20 -10.02 8.73 -44.49
CA SER A 20 -9.98 10.08 -43.89
C SER A 20 -9.88 10.05 -42.37
N SER A 21 -10.48 9.04 -41.72
CA SER A 21 -10.42 8.86 -40.26
C SER A 21 -9.19 8.07 -39.80
N GLY A 22 -8.53 7.32 -40.69
CA GLY A 22 -7.48 6.38 -40.33
C GLY A 22 -8.01 5.14 -39.55
N GLU A 23 -9.32 5.04 -39.32
CA GLU A 23 -9.96 3.96 -38.59
C GLU A 23 -10.56 2.94 -39.57
N ARG A 24 -10.05 1.73 -39.57
CA ARG A 24 -10.52 0.63 -40.41
C ARG A 24 -11.83 0.03 -39.91
N LEU A 25 -12.15 0.22 -38.65
CA LEU A 25 -13.32 -0.36 -37.97
C LEU A 25 -14.23 0.78 -37.48
N ALA A 26 -15.22 1.15 -38.30
CA ALA A 26 -16.27 2.07 -37.89
C ALA A 26 -17.41 1.37 -37.13
N GLN A 27 -17.67 0.10 -37.44
CA GLN A 27 -18.68 -0.70 -36.76
C GLN A 27 -18.16 -2.13 -36.51
N SER A 28 -18.64 -2.76 -35.42
CA SER A 28 -18.28 -4.14 -35.05
C SER A 28 -18.68 -5.20 -36.11
N SER A 29 -19.54 -4.84 -37.04
CA SER A 29 -19.97 -5.65 -38.16
C SER A 29 -18.96 -5.69 -39.30
N ASP A 30 -18.04 -4.75 -39.42
CA ASP A 30 -17.13 -4.62 -40.54
C ASP A 30 -16.03 -5.71 -40.52
N ASP A 31 -15.53 -6.03 -39.32
CA ASP A 31 -14.64 -7.17 -39.09
C ASP A 31 -14.87 -7.74 -37.70
N PRO A 32 -15.73 -8.75 -37.53
CA PRO A 32 -16.07 -9.30 -36.21
C PRO A 32 -14.87 -9.94 -35.50
N VAL A 33 -13.86 -10.42 -36.24
CA VAL A 33 -12.64 -11.01 -35.68
C VAL A 33 -11.74 -9.90 -35.11
N ALA A 34 -11.51 -8.84 -35.88
CA ALA A 34 -10.76 -7.68 -35.41
C ALA A 34 -11.46 -6.98 -34.24
N ALA A 35 -12.78 -6.81 -34.28
CA ALA A 35 -13.57 -6.26 -33.20
C ALA A 35 -13.49 -7.10 -31.91
N SER A 36 -13.47 -8.44 -32.03
CA SER A 36 -13.29 -9.32 -30.87
C SER A 36 -11.90 -9.21 -30.26
N ARG A 37 -10.86 -9.10 -31.09
CA ARG A 37 -9.47 -8.88 -30.64
C ARG A 37 -9.30 -7.54 -29.95
N LEU A 38 -9.87 -6.46 -30.49
CA LEU A 38 -9.84 -5.14 -29.86
C LEU A 38 -10.50 -5.15 -28.48
N ARG A 39 -11.66 -5.84 -28.35
CA ARG A 39 -12.33 -5.98 -27.05
C ARG A 39 -11.49 -6.78 -26.04
N ALA A 40 -10.81 -7.85 -26.50
CA ALA A 40 -9.91 -8.63 -25.66
C ALA A 40 -8.70 -7.79 -25.21
N LEU A 41 -8.07 -7.05 -26.11
CA LEU A 41 -6.96 -6.15 -25.81
C LEU A 41 -7.39 -5.03 -24.85
N ALA A 42 -8.53 -4.39 -25.10
CA ALA A 42 -9.06 -3.34 -24.22
C ALA A 42 -9.42 -3.87 -22.82
N ARG A 43 -9.81 -5.16 -22.70
CA ARG A 43 -9.99 -5.80 -21.39
C ARG A 43 -8.63 -6.05 -20.71
N ALA A 44 -7.66 -6.58 -21.45
CA ALA A 44 -6.33 -6.84 -20.93
C ALA A 44 -5.65 -5.53 -20.46
N ASP A 45 -5.79 -4.46 -21.22
CA ASP A 45 -5.27 -3.13 -20.87
C ASP A 45 -5.88 -2.60 -19.58
N ARG A 46 -7.22 -2.71 -19.43
CA ARG A 46 -7.89 -2.32 -18.17
C ARG A 46 -7.44 -3.13 -16.96
N LEU A 47 -7.27 -4.45 -17.12
CA LEU A 47 -6.77 -5.31 -16.05
C LEU A 47 -5.34 -4.94 -15.69
N ALA A 48 -4.46 -4.76 -16.68
CA ALA A 48 -3.09 -4.30 -16.45
C ALA A 48 -3.03 -2.94 -15.73
N GLY A 49 -3.97 -2.03 -16.04
CA GLY A 49 -4.12 -0.76 -15.33
C GLY A 49 -4.50 -0.93 -13.86
N VAL A 50 -5.39 -1.86 -13.55
CA VAL A 50 -5.76 -2.19 -12.15
C VAL A 50 -4.58 -2.82 -11.42
N ASP A 51 -3.90 -3.77 -12.05
CA ASP A 51 -2.74 -4.44 -11.47
C ASP A 51 -1.60 -3.44 -11.18
N ALA A 52 -1.35 -2.50 -12.10
CA ALA A 52 -0.38 -1.43 -11.89
C ALA A 52 -0.76 -0.50 -10.73
N ALA A 53 -2.05 -0.18 -10.57
CA ALA A 53 -2.52 0.63 -9.44
C ALA A 53 -2.35 -0.11 -8.11
N HIS A 54 -2.64 -1.40 -8.06
CA HIS A 54 -2.42 -2.24 -6.88
C HIS A 54 -0.94 -2.33 -6.51
N ALA A 55 -0.06 -2.53 -7.50
CA ALA A 55 1.37 -2.57 -7.27
C ALA A 55 1.91 -1.23 -6.74
N ALA A 56 1.43 -0.11 -7.28
CA ALA A 56 1.79 1.22 -6.80
C ALA A 56 1.34 1.45 -5.35
N GLN A 57 0.11 1.06 -5.02
CA GLN A 57 -0.41 1.13 -3.65
C GLN A 57 0.42 0.28 -2.69
N ALA A 58 0.72 -0.97 -3.04
CA ALA A 58 1.55 -1.85 -2.21
C ALA A 58 2.95 -1.26 -1.98
N SER A 59 3.56 -0.67 -3.02
CA SER A 59 4.86 -0.01 -2.91
C SER A 59 4.82 1.20 -1.96
N GLU A 60 3.75 1.98 -1.99
CA GLU A 60 3.57 3.13 -1.09
C GLU A 60 3.38 2.67 0.36
N GLU A 61 2.54 1.67 0.61
CA GLU A 61 2.31 1.10 1.95
C GLU A 61 3.62 0.53 2.53
N LEU A 62 4.43 -0.15 1.72
CA LEU A 62 5.76 -0.65 2.13
C LEU A 62 6.74 0.49 2.43
N GLY A 63 6.71 1.56 1.64
CA GLY A 63 7.51 2.77 1.88
C GLY A 63 7.18 3.41 3.23
N GLN A 64 5.89 3.62 3.51
CA GLN A 64 5.43 4.15 4.79
C GLN A 64 5.78 3.22 5.96
N GLY A 65 5.70 1.91 5.76
CA GLY A 65 6.14 0.93 6.74
C GLY A 65 7.64 1.03 7.05
N ALA A 66 8.47 1.19 6.02
CA ALA A 66 9.91 1.37 6.17
C ALA A 66 10.26 2.66 6.94
N GLU A 67 9.57 3.76 6.66
CA GLU A 67 9.73 5.02 7.40
C GLU A 67 9.36 4.85 8.88
N ALA A 68 8.22 4.25 9.17
CA ALA A 68 7.78 4.00 10.54
C ALA A 68 8.77 3.10 11.31
N ILE A 69 9.33 2.07 10.68
CA ILE A 69 10.37 1.22 11.28
C ILE A 69 11.64 2.03 11.55
N GLN A 70 12.04 2.91 10.63
CA GLN A 70 13.21 3.76 10.82
C GLN A 70 13.03 4.72 12.00
N ASP A 71 11.85 5.30 12.15
CA ASP A 71 11.52 6.18 13.29
C ASP A 71 11.58 5.41 14.60
N ILE A 72 11.02 4.21 14.65
CA ILE A 72 11.09 3.33 15.82
C ILE A 72 12.56 3.00 16.15
N ALA A 73 13.36 2.63 15.16
CA ALA A 73 14.77 2.31 15.34
C ALA A 73 15.54 3.49 15.91
N ASN A 74 15.32 4.69 15.38
CA ASN A 74 15.96 5.91 15.87
C ASN A 74 15.54 6.21 17.32
N ALA A 75 14.26 6.07 17.65
CA ALA A 75 13.74 6.27 18.99
C ALA A 75 14.33 5.25 19.99
N VAL A 76 14.47 3.98 19.59
CA VAL A 76 15.10 2.94 20.43
C VAL A 76 16.58 3.23 20.68
N ILE A 77 17.32 3.67 19.66
CA ILE A 77 18.73 4.08 19.80
C ILE A 77 18.83 5.22 20.79
N ARG A 78 17.98 6.24 20.65
CA ARG A 78 17.97 7.39 21.57
C ARG A 78 17.60 6.99 23.00
N ALA A 79 16.59 6.12 23.16
CA ALA A 79 16.21 5.61 24.47
C ALA A 79 17.36 4.86 25.15
N ARG A 80 18.13 4.07 24.37
CA ARG A 80 19.34 3.39 24.90
C ARG A 80 20.40 4.37 25.35
N GLU A 81 20.66 5.43 24.59
CA GLU A 81 21.62 6.48 24.98
C GLU A 81 21.20 7.15 26.28
N LEU A 82 19.93 7.50 26.43
CA LEU A 82 19.37 8.08 27.64
C LEU A 82 19.47 7.14 28.85
N ALA A 83 19.19 5.86 28.64
CA ALA A 83 19.30 4.84 29.67
C ALA A 83 20.75 4.67 30.16
N LEU A 84 21.71 4.67 29.23
CA LEU A 84 23.14 4.65 29.57
C LEU A 84 23.56 5.89 30.32
N TRP A 85 23.06 7.07 29.95
CA TRP A 85 23.32 8.30 30.64
C TRP A 85 22.69 8.31 32.04
N ALA A 86 21.43 7.85 32.15
CA ALA A 86 20.74 7.75 33.46
C ALA A 86 21.42 6.79 34.45
N ALA A 87 22.19 5.81 33.94
CA ALA A 87 22.97 4.88 34.77
C ALA A 87 24.21 5.50 35.41
N THR A 88 24.58 6.75 35.07
CA THR A 88 25.71 7.44 35.70
C THR A 88 25.33 7.97 37.08
N GLU A 89 26.22 7.81 38.07
CA GLU A 89 25.96 8.16 39.46
C GLU A 89 25.98 9.68 39.71
N THR A 90 26.44 10.49 38.73
CA THR A 90 26.66 11.93 38.90
C THR A 90 25.47 12.82 38.58
N LEU A 91 24.34 12.23 38.14
CA LEU A 91 23.15 12.96 37.74
C LEU A 91 22.38 13.52 38.94
N SER A 92 21.97 14.78 38.84
CA SER A 92 21.00 15.38 39.73
C SER A 92 19.58 14.83 39.53
N ASP A 93 18.71 15.03 40.52
CA ASP A 93 17.30 14.61 40.39
C ASP A 93 16.58 15.34 39.24
N ALA A 94 16.93 16.61 38.98
CA ALA A 94 16.37 17.36 37.86
C ALA A 94 16.77 16.77 36.49
N GLU A 95 18.03 16.34 36.33
CA GLU A 95 18.50 15.69 35.10
C GLU A 95 17.85 14.34 34.91
N ARG A 96 17.69 13.56 35.99
CA ARG A 96 16.94 12.27 35.94
C ARG A 96 15.48 12.46 35.54
N ALA A 97 14.82 13.50 36.06
CA ALA A 97 13.44 13.83 35.68
C ALA A 97 13.33 14.21 34.20
N GLY A 98 14.29 15.00 33.69
CA GLY A 98 14.34 15.35 32.27
C GLY A 98 14.53 14.12 31.35
N ILE A 99 15.41 13.18 31.75
CA ILE A 99 15.60 11.92 31.02
C ILE A 99 14.33 11.09 31.05
N ALA A 100 13.64 11.00 32.18
CA ALA A 100 12.38 10.25 32.28
C ALA A 100 11.31 10.83 31.36
N GLU A 101 11.17 12.14 31.29
CA GLU A 101 10.23 12.81 30.37
C GLU A 101 10.56 12.54 28.89
N GLU A 102 11.86 12.61 28.54
CA GLU A 102 12.28 12.29 27.15
C GLU A 102 12.01 10.82 26.80
N LEU A 103 12.23 9.88 27.71
CA LEU A 103 11.91 8.47 27.52
C LEU A 103 10.41 8.24 27.34
N ASP A 104 9.56 8.95 28.08
CA ASP A 104 8.10 8.87 27.90
C ASP A 104 7.66 9.43 26.54
N GLN A 105 8.29 10.52 26.07
CA GLN A 105 8.05 11.06 24.73
C GLN A 105 8.47 10.06 23.64
N LEU A 106 9.63 9.44 23.75
CA LEU A 106 10.11 8.41 22.82
C LEU A 106 9.19 7.20 22.81
N ARG A 107 8.73 6.73 23.97
CA ARG A 107 7.75 5.64 24.08
C ARG A 107 6.46 5.95 23.35
N ASN A 108 5.91 7.16 23.55
CA ASN A 108 4.71 7.60 22.88
C ASN A 108 4.92 7.73 21.36
N GLY A 109 6.11 8.19 20.92
CA GLY A 109 6.50 8.23 19.52
C GLY A 109 6.57 6.84 18.90
N ILE A 110 7.20 5.87 19.58
CA ILE A 110 7.27 4.46 19.14
C ILE A 110 5.85 3.89 19.00
N PHE A 111 4.97 4.13 19.98
CA PHE A 111 3.60 3.67 19.94
C PHE A 111 2.81 4.28 18.77
N ALA A 112 3.00 5.57 18.49
CA ALA A 112 2.39 6.25 17.35
C ALA A 112 2.90 5.67 16.03
N SER A 113 4.21 5.48 15.86
CA SER A 113 4.81 4.89 14.65
C SER A 113 4.40 3.42 14.47
N ALA A 114 4.26 2.64 15.53
CA ALA A 114 3.75 1.26 15.51
C ALA A 114 2.26 1.19 15.09
N ASN A 115 1.51 2.28 15.27
CA ASN A 115 0.13 2.43 14.81
C ASN A 115 0.01 3.31 13.55
N ALA A 116 1.11 3.48 12.79
CA ALA A 116 1.07 4.22 11.54
C ALA A 116 0.02 3.64 10.59
N GLN A 117 -0.70 4.54 9.92
CA GLN A 117 -1.77 4.19 8.99
C GLN A 117 -1.35 4.53 7.57
N SER A 118 -1.78 3.70 6.62
CA SER A 118 -1.65 3.98 5.20
C SER A 118 -2.58 5.12 4.79
N ASN A 119 -2.41 5.64 3.57
CA ASN A 119 -3.30 6.63 2.97
C ASN A 119 -4.77 6.16 2.87
N THR A 120 -5.02 4.86 2.99
CA THR A 120 -6.37 4.26 3.05
C THR A 120 -6.92 4.18 4.47
N GLY A 121 -6.20 4.66 5.48
CA GLY A 121 -6.59 4.63 6.89
C GLY A 121 -6.41 3.28 7.59
N ARG A 122 -5.75 2.32 6.96
CA ARG A 122 -5.47 1.00 7.56
C ARG A 122 -4.16 1.02 8.33
N ALA A 123 -4.12 0.31 9.46
CA ALA A 123 -2.90 0.11 10.21
C ALA A 123 -1.86 -0.69 9.38
N ILE A 124 -0.67 -0.12 9.18
CA ILE A 124 0.40 -0.73 8.37
C ILE A 124 0.88 -2.02 9.01
N PHE A 125 0.98 -2.06 10.33
CA PHE A 125 1.46 -3.22 11.09
C PHE A 125 0.33 -4.10 11.64
N GLY A 126 -0.91 -3.79 11.30
CA GLY A 126 -2.10 -4.50 11.78
C GLY A 126 -2.42 -5.80 11.04
N GLY A 127 -1.66 -6.15 9.99
CA GLY A 127 -2.01 -7.24 9.11
C GLY A 127 -3.29 -6.93 8.33
N ASP A 128 -4.36 -7.69 8.57
CA ASP A 128 -5.64 -7.50 7.85
C ASP A 128 -6.70 -6.75 8.67
N THR A 129 -6.35 -6.25 9.87
CA THR A 129 -7.28 -5.46 10.68
C THR A 129 -7.43 -4.02 10.12
N PRO A 130 -8.63 -3.45 10.13
CA PRO A 130 -8.83 -2.03 9.84
C PRO A 130 -8.49 -1.12 11.05
N ASP A 131 -8.42 -1.70 12.25
CA ASP A 131 -8.22 -0.99 13.51
C ASP A 131 -6.72 -0.80 13.82
N ALA A 132 -6.43 -0.20 14.98
CA ALA A 132 -5.06 -0.01 15.45
C ALA A 132 -4.33 -1.36 15.60
N ALA A 133 -3.05 -1.40 15.19
CA ALA A 133 -2.21 -2.60 15.30
C ALA A 133 -1.87 -2.92 16.76
N TYR A 134 -1.69 -1.89 17.57
CA TYR A 134 -1.32 -1.98 18.99
C TYR A 134 -2.26 -1.15 19.85
N VAL A 135 -2.64 -1.67 20.98
CA VAL A 135 -3.42 -0.98 22.00
C VAL A 135 -2.64 -0.88 23.31
N MET A 136 -2.82 0.23 24.01
CA MET A 136 -2.18 0.48 25.30
C MET A 136 -3.28 0.53 26.36
N ASP A 137 -3.11 -0.23 27.44
CA ASP A 137 -4.02 -0.19 28.59
C ASP A 137 -3.74 0.99 29.53
N GLY A 138 -4.58 1.15 30.54
CA GLY A 138 -4.44 2.21 31.54
C GLY A 138 -3.17 2.08 32.43
N ALA A 139 -2.52 0.93 32.44
CA ALA A 139 -1.26 0.68 33.13
C ALA A 139 -0.05 0.94 32.22
N GLY A 140 -0.29 1.22 30.92
CA GLY A 140 0.74 1.46 29.93
C GLY A 140 1.30 0.19 29.29
N THR A 141 0.65 -0.95 29.46
CA THR A 141 1.03 -2.19 28.79
C THR A 141 0.54 -2.16 27.35
N VAL A 142 1.44 -2.43 26.41
CA VAL A 142 1.12 -2.47 24.98
C VAL A 142 0.87 -3.92 24.55
N THR A 143 -0.25 -4.14 23.87
CA THR A 143 -0.62 -5.45 23.33
C THR A 143 -0.90 -5.34 21.83
N TYR A 144 -0.54 -6.37 21.08
CA TYR A 144 -0.84 -6.45 19.66
C TYR A 144 -2.32 -6.84 19.46
N ALA A 145 -3.05 -6.02 18.73
CA ALA A 145 -4.47 -6.20 18.43
C ALA A 145 -4.74 -6.56 16.96
N GLY A 146 -3.70 -6.62 16.14
CA GLY A 146 -3.79 -6.96 14.72
C GLY A 146 -3.95 -8.46 14.47
N THR A 147 -4.00 -8.83 13.20
CA THR A 147 -4.05 -10.23 12.77
C THR A 147 -2.66 -10.84 12.63
N VAL A 148 -2.55 -12.15 12.88
CA VAL A 148 -1.26 -12.88 12.81
C VAL A 148 -0.77 -13.03 11.36
N GLN A 149 -1.69 -12.96 10.39
CA GLN A 149 -1.39 -13.01 8.96
C GLN A 149 -1.89 -11.75 8.28
N GLY A 150 -1.07 -11.19 7.42
CA GLY A 150 -1.49 -10.16 6.47
C GLY A 150 -2.27 -10.81 5.32
N GLY A 151 -3.26 -10.08 4.77
CA GLY A 151 -3.90 -10.47 3.53
C GLY A 151 -2.93 -10.43 2.36
N THR A 152 -3.33 -10.98 1.22
CA THR A 152 -2.59 -10.86 -0.04
C THR A 152 -3.33 -9.92 -0.99
N LEU A 153 -2.58 -9.23 -1.83
CA LEU A 153 -3.08 -8.41 -2.93
C LEU A 153 -2.63 -9.06 -4.24
N ASP A 154 -3.60 -9.39 -5.10
CA ASP A 154 -3.32 -9.86 -6.45
C ASP A 154 -2.82 -8.67 -7.30
N ILE A 155 -1.62 -8.80 -7.84
CA ILE A 155 -0.99 -7.80 -8.71
C ILE A 155 -0.96 -8.27 -10.17
N GLY A 156 -1.78 -9.27 -10.51
CA GLY A 156 -1.93 -9.81 -11.84
C GLY A 156 -1.02 -11.00 -12.16
N SER A 157 -1.37 -11.72 -13.21
CA SER A 157 -0.62 -12.90 -13.70
C SER A 157 -0.46 -14.03 -12.66
N GLY A 158 -1.35 -14.08 -11.66
CA GLY A 158 -1.27 -15.05 -10.57
C GLY A 158 -0.18 -14.75 -9.55
N MET A 159 0.35 -13.53 -9.56
CA MET A 159 1.29 -13.04 -8.53
C MET A 159 0.54 -12.34 -7.42
N GLU A 160 0.84 -12.73 -6.19
CA GLU A 160 0.30 -12.09 -4.99
C GLU A 160 1.43 -11.43 -4.21
N VAL A 161 1.17 -10.23 -3.70
CA VAL A 161 2.05 -9.53 -2.76
C VAL A 161 1.37 -9.54 -1.40
N ALA A 162 2.15 -9.77 -0.35
CA ALA A 162 1.66 -9.66 1.02
C ALA A 162 1.12 -8.24 1.23
N ARG A 163 -0.14 -8.15 1.64
CA ARG A 163 -0.81 -6.90 1.97
C ARG A 163 -0.71 -6.69 3.47
N GLY A 164 0.04 -5.70 3.85
CA GLY A 164 0.28 -5.39 5.25
C GLY A 164 1.40 -6.22 5.88
N ILE A 165 2.05 -5.59 6.81
CA ILE A 165 3.09 -6.19 7.66
C ILE A 165 2.43 -6.51 8.99
N THR A 166 2.70 -7.67 9.56
CA THR A 166 2.21 -7.99 10.90
C THR A 166 3.22 -7.51 11.93
N GLY A 167 2.76 -6.81 12.96
CA GLY A 167 3.61 -6.25 14.00
C GLY A 167 4.57 -7.27 14.62
N PRO A 168 4.12 -8.45 15.05
CA PRO A 168 4.99 -9.46 15.66
C PRO A 168 6.13 -9.96 14.76
N ASN A 169 6.00 -9.84 13.44
CA ASN A 169 7.05 -10.26 12.51
C ASN A 169 8.16 -9.22 12.35
N VAL A 170 7.91 -7.96 12.73
CA VAL A 170 8.84 -6.84 12.52
C VAL A 170 9.15 -6.13 13.82
N LEU A 171 8.15 -6.00 14.71
CA LEU A 171 8.22 -5.24 15.94
C LEU A 171 7.82 -6.16 17.11
N ASP A 172 8.79 -6.68 17.84
CA ASP A 172 8.53 -7.34 19.10
C ASP A 172 8.44 -6.28 20.21
N LEU A 173 7.32 -5.57 20.24
CA LEU A 173 7.03 -4.53 21.24
C LEU A 173 6.35 -5.08 22.50
N VAL A 174 6.11 -6.37 22.56
CA VAL A 174 5.57 -7.01 23.76
C VAL A 174 6.66 -7.04 24.83
N ALA A 175 6.34 -6.47 25.98
CA ALA A 175 7.24 -6.43 27.12
C ALA A 175 7.80 -7.82 27.39
N GLY A 176 9.11 -7.97 27.23
CA GLY A 176 9.83 -9.19 27.17
C GLY A 176 9.41 -10.22 28.18
N GLY A 177 9.14 -11.35 27.65
CA GLY A 177 9.38 -12.55 28.40
C GLY A 177 10.85 -12.60 28.77
N SER A 178 11.08 -12.67 30.03
CA SER A 178 12.29 -13.01 30.77
C SER A 178 13.30 -13.87 29.99
#